data_0dab4ef33b72be83cd5c6c8b8825efe7
#
_entry.id   0dab4ef33b72be83cd5c6c8b8825efe7
#
_cell.length_a   1.000
_cell.length_b   1.000
_cell.length_c   1.000
_cell.angle_alpha   90.00
_cell.angle_beta   90.00
_cell.angle_gamma   90.00
#
_symmetry.space_group_name_H-M   'P 1'
#
loop_
_entity.id
_entity.type
_entity.pdbx_description
1 polymer ?
#
loop_
_entity_poly.entity_id
_entity_poly.type
_entity_poly.pdbx_seq_one_letter_code
_entity_poly.pdbx_strand_id
1 'polypeptide(L)'
;MRGSNRRAIFPVAVVLLILVWATAIGPDRSARISISPSELVRAVTLHRDALINLYLMDRVDPNGRDTGGRTPLLIATSQQDWKTARRLVDAGALVDLADTSGFTPLMAAAAHGNIDMFRLLLVRTATLHAEAQTNDGHDLLGMALDGGNPQIVDTVLDRLPAMPQWTRSTHRALSAALQAGNKQHIRLLLGKHSAPPTPEGKKVPFLAYAIAGNNSSLFNMLLACGADPNTVLPSQCDKDFLAMLSSKSLSGYVEEDRNLTVAMLAAGLGQDDYLRALLNAGANRNRLTSRDKMSALDIAAETGHWRAAQILLGGGPSPDRLRLEISLGLQRVALVKNGEPVYRTQCSTGRPGYSTKRGEFVITNKERYHRSTIYHVDMPYFMRLSCLDFGMHAGYVPDHPASHGCIRLPEEAARKFFSEIPVGTLVTAQ
;
A
#
# COMPACT_ATOMS: atom_id res chain seq x y z
N MET A 1 -55.12 1.06 45.17
CA MET A 1 -55.87 1.38 43.92
C MET A 1 -55.40 0.46 42.84
N ARG A 2 -56.31 -0.24 42.23
CA ARG A 2 -56.10 -1.46 41.38
C ARG A 2 -55.63 -1.04 39.97
N GLY A 3 -54.52 -1.55 39.48
CA GLY A 3 -54.07 -1.48 38.09
C GLY A 3 -54.16 -2.85 37.43
N SER A 4 -55.05 -2.98 36.47
CA SER A 4 -55.47 -4.22 35.83
C SER A 4 -54.42 -4.75 34.86
N ASN A 5 -53.94 -5.95 35.15
CA ASN A 5 -53.19 -6.82 34.21
C ASN A 5 -54.16 -7.33 33.12
N ARG A 6 -54.18 -6.70 31.94
CA ARG A 6 -54.76 -7.37 30.75
C ARG A 6 -53.69 -8.19 30.06
N ARG A 7 -53.53 -9.45 30.43
CA ARG A 7 -52.89 -10.47 29.63
C ARG A 7 -53.76 -10.74 28.39
N ALA A 8 -53.22 -10.49 27.23
CA ALA A 8 -53.84 -10.82 25.95
C ALA A 8 -53.96 -12.36 25.81
N ILE A 9 -55.13 -12.87 26.07
CA ILE A 9 -55.53 -14.26 25.80
C ILE A 9 -56.08 -14.28 24.37
N PHE A 10 -55.17 -14.28 23.36
CA PHE A 10 -55.51 -14.57 21.97
C PHE A 10 -54.29 -15.20 21.28
N PRO A 11 -54.14 -16.49 21.32
CA PRO A 11 -53.97 -17.28 20.10
C PRO A 11 -54.37 -18.74 20.17
N VAL A 12 -54.78 -19.26 21.34
CA VAL A 12 -55.13 -20.69 21.47
C VAL A 12 -56.43 -21.04 20.76
N ALA A 13 -57.36 -20.11 20.71
CA ALA A 13 -58.67 -20.31 20.07
C ALA A 13 -58.58 -20.44 18.54
N VAL A 14 -57.62 -19.80 17.88
CA VAL A 14 -57.46 -19.89 16.43
C VAL A 14 -56.82 -21.23 16.01
N VAL A 15 -55.90 -21.75 16.79
CA VAL A 15 -55.26 -23.06 16.54
C VAL A 15 -56.23 -24.20 16.81
N LEU A 16 -57.10 -24.09 17.84
CA LEU A 16 -58.15 -25.05 18.13
C LEU A 16 -59.27 -25.06 17.07
N LEU A 17 -59.66 -23.86 16.53
CA LEU A 17 -60.61 -23.79 15.43
C LEU A 17 -60.14 -24.42 14.15
N ILE A 18 -58.85 -24.36 13.83
CA ILE A 18 -58.25 -25.01 12.66
C ILE A 18 -58.22 -26.55 12.86
N LEU A 19 -57.94 -27.04 14.07
CA LEU A 19 -57.93 -28.48 14.39
C LEU A 19 -59.33 -29.06 14.44
N VAL A 20 -60.35 -28.34 14.92
CA VAL A 20 -61.76 -28.78 14.96
C VAL A 20 -62.37 -28.78 13.54
N TRP A 21 -61.96 -27.89 12.65
CA TRP A 21 -62.40 -27.86 11.25
C TRP A 21 -61.82 -29.02 10.43
N ALA A 22 -60.60 -29.47 10.74
CA ALA A 22 -59.93 -30.56 10.06
C ALA A 22 -60.56 -31.94 10.34
N THR A 23 -61.36 -32.08 11.42
CA THR A 23 -62.04 -33.37 11.77
C THR A 23 -63.47 -33.46 11.25
N ALA A 24 -64.07 -32.37 10.74
CA ALA A 24 -65.47 -32.32 10.33
C ALA A 24 -65.73 -32.51 8.83
N ILE A 25 -64.69 -32.54 8.01
CA ILE A 25 -64.83 -32.70 6.54
C ILE A 25 -64.12 -33.99 6.15
N GLY A 26 -64.88 -34.94 5.55
CA GLY A 26 -64.37 -36.22 5.06
C GLY A 26 -63.21 -36.07 4.06
N PRO A 27 -62.68 -37.18 3.48
CA PRO A 27 -61.39 -37.22 2.81
C PRO A 27 -61.37 -36.57 1.41
N ASP A 28 -61.79 -35.34 1.33
CA ASP A 28 -61.50 -34.55 0.14
C ASP A 28 -60.14 -33.82 0.31
N ARG A 29 -59.07 -34.49 -0.14
CA ARG A 29 -57.68 -34.02 -0.06
C ARG A 29 -57.39 -32.83 -0.98
N SER A 30 -58.39 -32.17 -1.60
CA SER A 30 -58.18 -31.11 -2.58
C SER A 30 -58.17 -29.69 -2.07
N ALA A 31 -58.60 -29.44 -0.81
CA ALA A 31 -58.48 -28.10 -0.19
C ALA A 31 -57.22 -27.97 0.67
N ARG A 32 -56.03 -28.07 0.07
CA ARG A 32 -54.83 -27.56 0.72
C ARG A 32 -55.01 -26.05 0.84
N ILE A 33 -55.08 -25.53 2.07
CA ILE A 33 -54.93 -24.11 2.32
C ILE A 33 -53.57 -23.72 1.72
N SER A 34 -53.59 -22.99 0.60
CA SER A 34 -52.37 -22.53 -0.04
C SER A 34 -51.76 -21.47 0.88
N ILE A 35 -50.87 -21.92 1.78
CA ILE A 35 -50.11 -21.00 2.64
C ILE A 35 -49.13 -20.23 1.77
N SER A 36 -49.29 -18.89 1.73
CA SER A 36 -48.41 -18.06 0.98
C SER A 36 -46.98 -18.08 1.54
N PRO A 37 -45.94 -18.06 0.70
CA PRO A 37 -44.56 -17.91 1.17
C PRO A 37 -44.32 -16.70 2.08
N SER A 38 -45.12 -15.62 1.91
CA SER A 38 -45.08 -14.46 2.81
C SER A 38 -45.49 -14.73 4.25
N GLU A 39 -46.32 -15.77 4.49
CA GLU A 39 -46.67 -16.17 5.84
C GLU A 39 -45.48 -16.80 6.58
N LEU A 40 -44.62 -17.58 5.89
CA LEU A 40 -43.37 -18.09 6.46
C LEU A 40 -42.40 -16.93 6.79
N VAL A 41 -42.25 -15.95 5.89
CA VAL A 41 -41.45 -14.72 6.16
C VAL A 41 -41.94 -14.05 7.44
N ARG A 42 -43.26 -13.86 7.57
CA ARG A 42 -43.88 -13.23 8.75
C ARG A 42 -43.69 -14.06 10.01
N ALA A 43 -43.82 -15.38 9.93
CA ALA A 43 -43.60 -16.29 11.07
C ALA A 43 -42.17 -16.20 11.58
N VAL A 44 -41.17 -16.16 10.69
CA VAL A 44 -39.75 -16.01 11.05
C VAL A 44 -39.49 -14.65 11.65
N THR A 45 -39.98 -13.55 11.03
CA THR A 45 -39.83 -12.17 11.53
C THR A 45 -40.35 -12.02 12.98
N LEU A 46 -41.41 -12.76 13.31
CA LEU A 46 -42.07 -12.71 14.62
C LEU A 46 -41.66 -13.83 15.59
N HIS A 47 -40.63 -14.61 15.25
CA HIS A 47 -40.14 -15.75 16.04
C HIS A 47 -41.26 -16.77 16.45
N ARG A 48 -42.16 -17.08 15.52
CA ARG A 48 -43.28 -18.00 15.75
C ARG A 48 -42.88 -19.45 15.45
N ASP A 49 -42.09 -20.05 16.34
CA ASP A 49 -41.50 -21.39 16.17
C ASP A 49 -42.54 -22.47 15.76
N ALA A 50 -43.72 -22.48 16.39
CA ALA A 50 -44.76 -23.43 16.06
C ALA A 50 -45.26 -23.29 14.63
N LEU A 51 -45.47 -22.04 14.15
CA LEU A 51 -45.89 -21.75 12.77
C LEU A 51 -44.78 -22.05 11.75
N ILE A 52 -43.52 -21.71 12.11
CA ILE A 52 -42.37 -22.04 11.26
C ILE A 52 -42.28 -23.54 11.03
N ASN A 53 -42.41 -24.37 12.11
CA ASN A 53 -42.41 -25.80 12.00
C ASN A 53 -43.57 -26.33 11.12
N LEU A 54 -44.76 -25.82 11.34
CA LEU A 54 -45.96 -26.22 10.59
C LEU A 54 -45.75 -25.92 9.09
N TYR A 55 -45.29 -24.71 8.76
CA TYR A 55 -45.10 -24.27 7.36
C TYR A 55 -43.98 -25.06 6.66
N LEU A 56 -42.90 -25.38 7.35
CA LEU A 56 -41.81 -26.19 6.78
C LEU A 56 -42.24 -27.66 6.61
N MET A 57 -43.07 -28.19 7.50
CA MET A 57 -43.65 -29.54 7.34
C MET A 57 -44.64 -29.61 6.15
N ASP A 58 -45.39 -28.55 5.93
CA ASP A 58 -46.32 -28.40 4.80
C ASP A 58 -45.58 -28.05 3.48
N ARG A 59 -44.26 -28.01 3.50
CA ARG A 59 -43.41 -27.71 2.33
C ARG A 59 -43.71 -26.34 1.69
N VAL A 60 -44.05 -25.34 2.51
CA VAL A 60 -44.11 -23.95 2.03
C VAL A 60 -42.75 -23.55 1.52
N ASP A 61 -42.70 -22.88 0.36
CA ASP A 61 -41.44 -22.45 -0.24
C ASP A 61 -40.63 -21.57 0.75
N PRO A 62 -39.42 -21.99 1.16
CA PRO A 62 -38.59 -21.27 2.09
C PRO A 62 -37.90 -20.01 1.48
N ASN A 63 -38.14 -19.76 0.18
CA ASN A 63 -37.50 -18.69 -0.58
C ASN A 63 -38.40 -17.47 -0.83
N GLY A 64 -39.59 -17.44 -0.20
CA GLY A 64 -40.49 -16.29 -0.25
C GLY A 64 -39.77 -15.01 0.20
N ARG A 65 -40.22 -13.89 -0.33
CA ARG A 65 -39.58 -12.59 -0.04
C ARG A 65 -40.60 -11.61 0.56
N ASP A 66 -40.12 -10.74 1.47
CA ASP A 66 -40.88 -9.56 1.90
C ASP A 66 -40.72 -8.38 0.92
N THR A 67 -41.29 -7.23 1.26
CA THR A 67 -41.22 -6.01 0.46
C THR A 67 -39.79 -5.46 0.31
N GLY A 68 -38.88 -5.80 1.21
CA GLY A 68 -37.46 -5.47 1.15
C GLY A 68 -36.62 -6.53 0.40
N GLY A 69 -37.28 -7.56 -0.17
CA GLY A 69 -36.58 -8.66 -0.84
C GLY A 69 -35.94 -9.67 0.11
N ARG A 70 -36.15 -9.56 1.43
CA ARG A 70 -35.53 -10.43 2.43
C ARG A 70 -36.22 -11.79 2.47
N THR A 71 -35.42 -12.85 2.43
CA THR A 71 -35.91 -14.22 2.58
C THR A 71 -36.04 -14.60 4.06
N PRO A 72 -36.83 -15.68 4.40
CA PRO A 72 -36.83 -16.19 5.76
C PRO A 72 -35.45 -16.52 6.31
N LEU A 73 -34.54 -17.07 5.48
CA LEU A 73 -33.15 -17.37 5.86
C LEU A 73 -32.37 -16.10 6.18
N LEU A 74 -32.48 -15.06 5.35
CA LEU A 74 -31.80 -13.79 5.61
C LEU A 74 -32.30 -13.12 6.89
N ILE A 75 -33.62 -13.18 7.15
CA ILE A 75 -34.20 -12.63 8.37
C ILE A 75 -33.70 -13.40 9.60
N ALA A 76 -33.74 -14.74 9.56
CA ALA A 76 -33.27 -15.59 10.66
C ALA A 76 -31.78 -15.34 10.97
N THR A 77 -30.95 -15.25 9.94
CA THR A 77 -29.50 -14.98 10.11
C THR A 77 -29.24 -13.58 10.66
N SER A 78 -29.96 -12.56 10.19
CA SER A 78 -29.84 -11.17 10.68
C SER A 78 -30.33 -11.04 12.14
N GLN A 79 -31.31 -11.83 12.55
CA GLN A 79 -31.83 -11.90 13.93
C GLN A 79 -31.01 -12.81 14.84
N GLN A 80 -29.95 -13.45 14.35
CA GLN A 80 -29.15 -14.46 15.06
C GLN A 80 -29.94 -15.69 15.53
N ASP A 81 -31.06 -15.96 14.89
CA ASP A 81 -31.83 -17.20 15.14
C ASP A 81 -31.23 -18.35 14.33
N TRP A 82 -30.07 -18.82 14.80
CA TRP A 82 -29.29 -19.85 14.13
C TRP A 82 -30.01 -21.19 14.04
N LYS A 83 -30.91 -21.46 14.99
CA LYS A 83 -31.73 -22.66 15.00
C LYS A 83 -32.72 -22.63 13.84
N THR A 84 -33.46 -21.55 13.67
CA THR A 84 -34.40 -21.38 12.56
C THR A 84 -33.67 -21.31 11.25
N ALA A 85 -32.52 -20.57 11.17
CA ALA A 85 -31.70 -20.51 9.97
C ALA A 85 -31.26 -21.91 9.50
N ARG A 86 -30.76 -22.79 10.41
CA ARG A 86 -30.39 -24.17 10.06
C ARG A 86 -31.58 -24.95 9.52
N ARG A 87 -32.73 -24.86 10.16
CA ARG A 87 -33.97 -25.56 9.70
C ARG A 87 -34.41 -25.10 8.32
N LEU A 88 -34.31 -23.80 8.02
CA LEU A 88 -34.61 -23.27 6.70
C LEU A 88 -33.63 -23.79 5.63
N VAL A 89 -32.33 -23.83 5.94
CA VAL A 89 -31.31 -24.40 5.07
C VAL A 89 -31.58 -25.90 4.83
N ASP A 90 -31.96 -26.66 5.86
CA ASP A 90 -32.28 -28.08 5.72
C ASP A 90 -33.60 -28.30 4.94
N ALA A 91 -34.50 -27.32 4.96
CA ALA A 91 -35.72 -27.30 4.15
C ALA A 91 -35.51 -26.83 2.69
N GLY A 92 -34.28 -26.55 2.27
CA GLY A 92 -33.94 -26.16 0.89
C GLY A 92 -33.97 -24.65 0.63
N ALA A 93 -33.84 -23.83 1.66
CA ALA A 93 -33.64 -22.39 1.44
C ALA A 93 -32.37 -22.13 0.64
N LEU A 94 -32.48 -21.26 -0.39
CA LEU A 94 -31.34 -20.79 -1.17
C LEU A 94 -30.50 -19.85 -0.31
N VAL A 95 -29.20 -20.16 -0.18
CA VAL A 95 -28.29 -19.52 0.79
C VAL A 95 -27.68 -18.22 0.31
N ASP A 96 -27.73 -17.95 -0.99
CA ASP A 96 -27.11 -16.81 -1.70
C ASP A 96 -28.10 -15.73 -2.17
N LEU A 97 -29.37 -15.85 -1.80
CA LEU A 97 -30.36 -14.83 -2.14
C LEU A 97 -30.14 -13.55 -1.32
N ALA A 98 -29.75 -12.50 -2.01
CA ALA A 98 -29.63 -11.16 -1.44
C ALA A 98 -30.99 -10.45 -1.35
N ASP A 99 -31.12 -9.50 -0.45
CA ASP A 99 -32.22 -8.54 -0.41
C ASP A 99 -32.03 -7.41 -1.46
N THR A 100 -32.93 -6.43 -1.43
CA THR A 100 -32.88 -5.27 -2.37
C THR A 100 -31.66 -4.38 -2.16
N SER A 101 -30.97 -4.48 -1.04
CA SER A 101 -29.73 -3.76 -0.75
C SER A 101 -28.47 -4.52 -1.19
N GLY A 102 -28.60 -5.76 -1.61
CA GLY A 102 -27.49 -6.67 -1.91
C GLY A 102 -26.96 -7.44 -0.69
N PHE A 103 -27.62 -7.33 0.47
CA PHE A 103 -27.22 -8.01 1.71
C PHE A 103 -27.61 -9.49 1.68
N THR A 104 -26.69 -10.40 2.01
CA THR A 104 -26.86 -11.85 1.92
C THR A 104 -26.86 -12.52 3.29
N PRO A 105 -27.42 -13.74 3.42
CA PRO A 105 -27.31 -14.53 4.66
C PRO A 105 -25.87 -14.80 5.09
N LEU A 106 -24.94 -14.98 4.13
CA LEU A 106 -23.51 -15.17 4.42
C LEU A 106 -22.88 -13.92 5.03
N MET A 107 -23.23 -12.72 4.50
CA MET A 107 -22.80 -11.43 5.07
C MET A 107 -23.34 -11.26 6.49
N ALA A 108 -24.59 -11.63 6.75
CA ALA A 108 -25.16 -11.59 8.09
C ALA A 108 -24.42 -12.51 9.07
N ALA A 109 -24.11 -13.75 8.68
CA ALA A 109 -23.34 -14.67 9.50
C ALA A 109 -21.92 -14.16 9.78
N ALA A 110 -21.29 -13.53 8.79
CA ALA A 110 -19.96 -12.90 8.91
C ALA A 110 -20.00 -11.71 9.88
N ALA A 111 -20.97 -10.79 9.72
CA ALA A 111 -21.14 -9.60 10.56
C ALA A 111 -21.41 -9.93 12.04
N HIS A 112 -22.03 -11.09 12.32
CA HIS A 112 -22.25 -11.56 13.67
C HIS A 112 -21.12 -12.48 14.19
N GLY A 113 -20.08 -12.73 13.41
CA GLY A 113 -18.95 -13.55 13.80
C GLY A 113 -19.29 -15.04 14.02
N ASN A 114 -20.44 -15.53 13.51
CA ASN A 114 -20.86 -16.91 13.72
C ASN A 114 -20.19 -17.86 12.71
N ILE A 115 -19.10 -18.49 13.13
CA ILE A 115 -18.30 -19.37 12.26
C ILE A 115 -19.07 -20.63 11.83
N ASP A 116 -19.91 -21.18 12.67
CA ASP A 116 -20.65 -22.43 12.35
C ASP A 116 -21.70 -22.16 11.28
N MET A 117 -22.47 -21.08 11.41
CA MET A 117 -23.43 -20.68 10.40
C MET A 117 -22.73 -20.23 9.12
N PHE A 118 -21.65 -19.46 9.24
CA PHE A 118 -20.85 -19.03 8.10
C PHE A 118 -20.34 -20.23 7.27
N ARG A 119 -19.80 -21.25 7.93
CA ARG A 119 -19.36 -22.50 7.26
C ARG A 119 -20.51 -23.25 6.62
N LEU A 120 -21.65 -23.38 7.33
CA LEU A 120 -22.83 -24.05 6.82
C LEU A 120 -23.33 -23.41 5.51
N LEU A 121 -23.41 -22.06 5.48
CA LEU A 121 -23.84 -21.32 4.31
C LEU A 121 -22.79 -21.38 3.19
N LEU A 122 -21.52 -21.23 3.54
CA LEU A 122 -20.41 -21.22 2.58
C LEU A 122 -20.29 -22.52 1.79
N VAL A 123 -20.50 -23.68 2.44
CA VAL A 123 -20.46 -25.00 1.78
C VAL A 123 -21.60 -25.14 0.76
N ARG A 124 -22.73 -24.48 0.97
CA ARG A 124 -23.91 -24.52 0.10
C ARG A 124 -23.97 -23.35 -0.92
N THR A 125 -23.10 -22.37 -0.80
CA THR A 125 -23.00 -21.27 -1.76
C THR A 125 -22.33 -21.77 -3.03
N ALA A 126 -23.01 -21.63 -4.18
CA ALA A 126 -22.50 -22.12 -5.46
C ALA A 126 -21.26 -21.34 -5.93
N THR A 127 -21.28 -20.02 -5.77
CA THR A 127 -20.18 -19.12 -6.12
C THR A 127 -20.05 -18.05 -5.06
N LEU A 128 -18.87 -17.94 -4.47
CA LEU A 128 -18.58 -16.88 -3.51
C LEU A 128 -18.19 -15.59 -4.26
N HIS A 129 -19.10 -14.63 -4.27
CA HIS A 129 -18.84 -13.28 -4.78
C HIS A 129 -18.32 -12.40 -3.63
N ALA A 130 -17.07 -12.64 -3.24
CA ALA A 130 -16.46 -11.93 -2.11
C ALA A 130 -16.28 -10.43 -2.37
N GLU A 131 -16.26 -10.03 -3.65
CA GLU A 131 -16.19 -8.65 -4.14
C GLU A 131 -17.56 -7.95 -4.24
N ALA A 132 -18.67 -8.70 -4.11
CA ALA A 132 -20.01 -8.11 -4.19
C ALA A 132 -20.24 -7.16 -3.03
N GLN A 133 -20.79 -5.99 -3.34
CA GLN A 133 -21.08 -4.94 -2.36
C GLN A 133 -22.58 -4.70 -2.23
N THR A 134 -23.00 -4.36 -1.01
CA THR A 134 -24.31 -3.79 -0.78
C THR A 134 -24.40 -2.37 -1.36
N ASN A 135 -25.61 -1.84 -1.46
CA ASN A 135 -25.83 -0.45 -1.93
C ASN A 135 -25.08 0.59 -1.09
N ASP A 136 -24.78 0.30 0.18
CA ASP A 136 -24.00 1.13 1.08
C ASP A 136 -22.49 0.88 0.99
N GLY A 137 -22.06 0.05 0.04
CA GLY A 137 -20.64 -0.25 -0.21
C GLY A 137 -19.99 -1.23 0.77
N HIS A 138 -20.77 -1.99 1.53
CA HIS A 138 -20.26 -3.05 2.39
C HIS A 138 -20.05 -4.33 1.58
N ASP A 139 -18.90 -4.95 1.73
CA ASP A 139 -18.57 -6.27 1.16
C ASP A 139 -18.43 -7.34 2.25
N LEU A 140 -18.26 -8.59 1.83
CA LEU A 140 -18.15 -9.72 2.77
C LEU A 140 -16.95 -9.59 3.71
N LEU A 141 -15.82 -9.03 3.23
CA LEU A 141 -14.64 -8.82 4.06
C LEU A 141 -14.89 -7.76 5.12
N GLY A 142 -15.56 -6.66 4.77
CA GLY A 142 -15.96 -5.62 5.72
C GLY A 142 -16.84 -6.18 6.82
N MET A 143 -17.86 -6.98 6.46
CA MET A 143 -18.72 -7.66 7.42
C MET A 143 -17.96 -8.64 8.33
N ALA A 144 -17.00 -9.40 7.78
CA ALA A 144 -16.17 -10.31 8.56
C ALA A 144 -15.28 -9.56 9.58
N LEU A 145 -14.72 -8.43 9.19
CA LEU A 145 -13.93 -7.56 10.08
C LEU A 145 -14.80 -6.98 11.21
N ASP A 146 -16.01 -6.54 10.91
CA ASP A 146 -16.95 -6.00 11.89
C ASP A 146 -17.42 -7.09 12.88
N GLY A 147 -17.60 -8.33 12.40
CA GLY A 147 -17.94 -9.50 13.23
C GLY A 147 -16.81 -10.01 14.11
N GLY A 148 -15.57 -9.60 13.84
CA GLY A 148 -14.41 -9.82 14.71
C GLY A 148 -13.94 -11.28 14.84
N ASN A 149 -14.48 -12.22 14.04
CA ASN A 149 -14.06 -13.62 14.09
C ASN A 149 -12.88 -13.87 13.14
N PRO A 150 -11.65 -14.18 13.66
CA PRO A 150 -10.46 -14.31 12.83
C PRO A 150 -10.55 -15.46 11.82
N GLN A 151 -11.24 -16.55 12.12
CA GLN A 151 -11.39 -17.68 11.20
C GLN A 151 -12.28 -17.34 10.00
N ILE A 152 -13.27 -16.46 10.18
CA ILE A 152 -14.10 -15.95 9.08
C ILE A 152 -13.25 -15.03 8.21
N VAL A 153 -12.49 -14.11 8.83
CA VAL A 153 -11.58 -13.19 8.12
C VAL A 153 -10.56 -13.97 7.29
N ASP A 154 -9.88 -14.97 7.89
CA ASP A 154 -8.95 -15.86 7.19
C ASP A 154 -9.60 -16.52 5.97
N THR A 155 -10.79 -17.10 6.17
CA THR A 155 -11.52 -17.80 5.10
C THR A 155 -11.90 -16.87 3.95
N VAL A 156 -12.30 -15.63 4.26
CA VAL A 156 -12.65 -14.63 3.24
C VAL A 156 -11.41 -14.15 2.50
N LEU A 157 -10.32 -13.83 3.21
CA LEU A 157 -9.06 -13.40 2.61
C LEU A 157 -8.47 -14.43 1.65
N ASP A 158 -8.48 -15.72 2.03
CA ASP A 158 -7.99 -16.80 1.17
C ASP A 158 -8.78 -16.91 -0.15
N ARG A 159 -10.07 -16.56 -0.14
CA ARG A 159 -10.98 -16.66 -1.29
C ARG A 159 -11.19 -15.36 -2.03
N LEU A 160 -10.58 -14.26 -1.62
CA LEU A 160 -10.63 -13.03 -2.40
C LEU A 160 -10.03 -13.25 -3.79
N PRO A 161 -10.66 -12.76 -4.86
CA PRO A 161 -10.06 -12.76 -6.19
C PRO A 161 -8.87 -11.79 -6.25
N ALA A 162 -8.08 -11.89 -7.32
CA ALA A 162 -7.11 -10.86 -7.63
C ALA A 162 -7.84 -9.57 -8.02
N MET A 163 -7.49 -8.45 -7.39
CA MET A 163 -8.16 -7.16 -7.59
C MET A 163 -7.14 -6.08 -8.00
N PRO A 164 -7.44 -5.25 -9.02
CA PRO A 164 -6.51 -4.21 -9.45
C PRO A 164 -6.44 -3.04 -8.46
N GLN A 165 -7.52 -2.78 -7.75
CA GLN A 165 -7.69 -1.62 -6.86
C GLN A 165 -7.94 -2.07 -5.41
N TRP A 166 -7.50 -1.26 -4.47
CA TRP A 166 -7.82 -1.43 -3.05
C TRP A 166 -9.24 -0.93 -2.76
N THR A 167 -10.05 -1.75 -2.08
CA THR A 167 -11.35 -1.36 -1.54
C THR A 167 -11.21 -0.82 -0.12
N ARG A 168 -12.25 -0.20 0.39
CA ARG A 168 -12.28 0.26 1.79
C ARG A 168 -12.03 -0.90 2.77
N SER A 169 -12.63 -2.05 2.52
CA SER A 169 -12.49 -3.22 3.38
C SER A 169 -11.08 -3.81 3.34
N THR A 170 -10.46 -3.89 2.16
CA THR A 170 -9.07 -4.38 2.05
C THR A 170 -8.06 -3.41 2.67
N HIS A 171 -8.29 -2.09 2.61
CA HIS A 171 -7.49 -1.10 3.36
C HIS A 171 -7.62 -1.30 4.87
N ARG A 172 -8.85 -1.49 5.38
CA ARG A 172 -9.10 -1.78 6.81
C ARG A 172 -8.43 -3.08 7.24
N ALA A 173 -8.56 -4.14 6.43
CA ALA A 173 -7.92 -5.42 6.70
C ALA A 173 -6.39 -5.30 6.77
N LEU A 174 -5.79 -4.56 5.83
CA LEU A 174 -4.35 -4.31 5.83
C LEU A 174 -3.92 -3.50 7.05
N SER A 175 -4.65 -2.44 7.39
CA SER A 175 -4.35 -1.61 8.57
C SER A 175 -4.41 -2.44 9.87
N ALA A 176 -5.43 -3.28 10.03
CA ALA A 176 -5.55 -4.18 11.17
C ALA A 176 -4.41 -5.23 11.19
N ALA A 177 -4.06 -5.80 10.03
CA ALA A 177 -2.97 -6.76 9.92
C ALA A 177 -1.61 -6.13 10.25
N LEU A 178 -1.36 -4.88 9.81
CA LEU A 178 -0.14 -4.13 10.13
C LEU A 178 -0.04 -3.83 11.62
N GLN A 179 -1.14 -3.40 12.27
CA GLN A 179 -1.19 -3.15 13.72
C GLN A 179 -0.95 -4.42 14.53
N ALA A 180 -1.54 -5.55 14.11
CA ALA A 180 -1.39 -6.84 14.77
C ALA A 180 -0.06 -7.56 14.42
N GLY A 181 0.72 -7.05 13.46
CA GLY A 181 1.92 -7.73 12.95
C GLY A 181 1.62 -9.05 12.21
N ASN A 182 0.40 -9.23 11.71
CA ASN A 182 -0.03 -10.46 11.03
C ASN A 182 0.53 -10.53 9.60
N LYS A 183 1.74 -11.09 9.48
CA LYS A 183 2.46 -11.22 8.20
C LYS A 183 1.70 -12.07 7.16
N GLN A 184 0.89 -13.04 7.59
CA GLN A 184 0.11 -13.88 6.68
C GLN A 184 -0.96 -13.05 5.97
N HIS A 185 -1.77 -12.29 6.71
CA HIS A 185 -2.78 -11.41 6.12
C HIS A 185 -2.17 -10.33 5.23
N ILE A 186 -1.04 -9.74 5.66
CA ILE A 186 -0.33 -8.76 4.83
C ILE A 186 0.09 -9.36 3.49
N ARG A 187 0.70 -10.56 3.49
CA ARG A 187 1.11 -11.25 2.26
C ARG A 187 -0.06 -11.58 1.35
N LEU A 188 -1.16 -12.10 1.92
CA LEU A 188 -2.37 -12.42 1.16
C LEU A 188 -2.94 -11.17 0.48
N LEU A 189 -3.09 -10.09 1.23
CA LEU A 189 -3.60 -8.83 0.69
C LEU A 189 -2.69 -8.23 -0.37
N LEU A 190 -1.38 -8.17 -0.13
CA LEU A 190 -0.41 -7.66 -1.13
C LEU A 190 -0.39 -8.54 -2.39
N GLY A 191 -0.49 -9.86 -2.25
CA GLY A 191 -0.52 -10.78 -3.38
C GLY A 191 -1.81 -10.73 -4.22
N LYS A 192 -2.90 -10.19 -3.68
CA LYS A 192 -4.19 -10.05 -4.37
C LYS A 192 -4.35 -8.73 -5.13
N HIS A 193 -3.53 -7.74 -4.86
CA HIS A 193 -3.65 -6.39 -5.44
C HIS A 193 -2.43 -6.07 -6.30
N SER A 194 -2.66 -5.55 -7.51
CA SER A 194 -1.59 -5.08 -8.39
C SER A 194 -1.16 -3.64 -8.09
N ALA A 195 -2.05 -2.84 -7.52
CA ALA A 195 -1.72 -1.48 -7.07
C ALA A 195 -1.01 -1.50 -5.71
N PRO A 196 -0.01 -0.63 -5.47
CA PRO A 196 0.64 -0.53 -4.17
C PRO A 196 -0.37 -0.08 -3.10
N PRO A 197 -0.29 -0.63 -1.86
CA PRO A 197 -1.19 -0.26 -0.79
C PRO A 197 -0.95 1.17 -0.31
N THR A 198 -2.04 1.91 -0.11
CA THR A 198 -2.03 3.27 0.46
C THR A 198 -2.78 3.30 1.79
N PRO A 199 -2.49 4.21 2.74
CA PRO A 199 -3.36 4.44 3.88
C PRO A 199 -4.76 4.89 3.43
N GLU A 200 -5.79 4.60 4.23
CA GLU A 200 -7.17 4.98 3.89
C GLU A 200 -7.28 6.50 3.67
N GLY A 201 -7.88 6.89 2.54
CA GLY A 201 -8.02 8.29 2.15
C GLY A 201 -6.74 8.98 1.67
N LYS A 202 -5.63 8.24 1.52
CA LYS A 202 -4.34 8.74 1.03
C LYS A 202 -4.04 8.23 -0.38
N LYS A 203 -3.19 8.97 -1.08
CA LYS A 203 -2.72 8.62 -2.43
C LYS A 203 -1.33 7.99 -2.41
N VAL A 204 -0.51 8.38 -1.44
CA VAL A 204 0.89 7.93 -1.33
C VAL A 204 0.95 6.54 -0.70
N PRO A 205 1.73 5.60 -1.27
CA PRO A 205 1.86 4.24 -0.76
C PRO A 205 2.44 4.17 0.66
N PHE A 206 2.02 3.18 1.45
CA PHE A 206 2.56 2.90 2.80
C PHE A 206 4.08 2.81 2.82
N LEU A 207 4.69 2.20 1.78
CA LEU A 207 6.14 2.05 1.70
C LEU A 207 6.85 3.40 1.63
N ALA A 208 6.28 4.37 0.91
CA ALA A 208 6.81 5.73 0.85
C ALA A 208 6.65 6.48 2.18
N TYR A 209 5.49 6.34 2.85
CA TYR A 209 5.28 6.89 4.20
C TYR A 209 6.27 6.31 5.22
N ALA A 210 6.53 4.99 5.13
CA ALA A 210 7.50 4.34 6.02
C ALA A 210 8.91 4.91 5.86
N ILE A 211 9.32 5.21 4.61
CA ILE A 211 10.62 5.84 4.31
C ILE A 211 10.62 7.29 4.79
N ALA A 212 9.65 8.12 4.39
CA ALA A 212 9.61 9.53 4.75
C ALA A 212 9.54 9.75 6.28
N GLY A 213 8.79 8.88 6.99
CA GLY A 213 8.66 8.91 8.45
C GLY A 213 9.75 8.16 9.21
N ASN A 214 10.76 7.63 8.54
CA ASN A 214 11.83 6.80 9.13
C ASN A 214 11.30 5.64 10.00
N ASN A 215 10.20 5.01 9.57
CA ASN A 215 9.57 3.89 10.27
C ASN A 215 10.12 2.55 9.77
N SER A 216 11.23 2.10 10.37
CA SER A 216 11.92 0.86 9.96
C SER A 216 11.07 -0.40 10.20
N SER A 217 10.23 -0.42 11.24
CA SER A 217 9.36 -1.56 11.54
C SER A 217 8.32 -1.76 10.42
N LEU A 218 7.61 -0.70 10.05
CA LEU A 218 6.62 -0.74 8.96
C LEU A 218 7.28 -1.08 7.61
N PHE A 219 8.40 -0.42 7.31
CA PHE A 219 9.16 -0.65 6.09
C PHE A 219 9.58 -2.12 5.93
N ASN A 220 10.26 -2.66 6.95
CA ASN A 220 10.76 -4.04 6.92
C ASN A 220 9.61 -5.06 6.86
N MET A 221 8.49 -4.79 7.54
CA MET A 221 7.32 -5.65 7.49
C MET A 221 6.71 -5.69 6.09
N LEU A 222 6.49 -4.54 5.46
CA LEU A 222 5.96 -4.46 4.10
C LEU A 222 6.86 -5.15 3.09
N LEU A 223 8.16 -4.89 3.14
CA LEU A 223 9.12 -5.46 2.19
C LEU A 223 9.25 -6.98 2.36
N ALA A 224 9.30 -7.48 3.61
CA ALA A 224 9.33 -8.90 3.92
C ALA A 224 8.03 -9.64 3.52
N CYS A 225 6.92 -8.92 3.41
CA CYS A 225 5.64 -9.46 2.95
C CYS A 225 5.42 -9.35 1.44
N GLY A 226 6.38 -8.81 0.68
CA GLY A 226 6.34 -8.78 -0.79
C GLY A 226 5.86 -7.45 -1.37
N ALA A 227 5.94 -6.35 -0.64
CA ALA A 227 5.72 -5.04 -1.23
C ALA A 227 6.71 -4.78 -2.38
N ASP A 228 6.22 -4.23 -3.50
CA ASP A 228 7.05 -3.98 -4.67
C ASP A 228 8.13 -2.91 -4.37
N PRO A 229 9.43 -3.24 -4.44
CA PRO A 229 10.51 -2.30 -4.23
C PRO A 229 10.62 -1.23 -5.32
N ASN A 230 9.90 -1.42 -6.45
CA ASN A 230 9.81 -0.46 -7.56
C ASN A 230 8.57 0.43 -7.49
N THR A 231 7.88 0.44 -6.35
CA THR A 231 6.73 1.31 -6.11
C THR A 231 7.03 2.75 -6.49
N VAL A 232 6.11 3.36 -7.26
CA VAL A 232 6.19 4.74 -7.75
C VAL A 232 5.27 5.63 -6.94
N LEU A 233 5.72 6.83 -6.64
CA LEU A 233 4.90 7.86 -6.01
C LEU A 233 3.86 8.40 -7.01
N PRO A 234 2.64 8.75 -6.54
CA PRO A 234 1.63 9.37 -7.41
C PRO A 234 2.05 10.77 -7.83
N SER A 235 1.51 11.24 -8.95
CA SER A 235 1.76 12.60 -9.48
C SER A 235 1.26 13.74 -8.58
N GLN A 236 0.39 13.43 -7.64
CA GLN A 236 -0.12 14.37 -6.63
C GLN A 236 -0.03 13.67 -5.28
N CYS A 237 0.95 14.06 -4.49
CA CYS A 237 1.15 13.54 -3.15
C CYS A 237 0.29 14.28 -2.12
N ASP A 238 0.04 13.60 -1.01
CA ASP A 238 -0.69 14.14 0.13
C ASP A 238 0.13 15.24 0.82
N LYS A 239 -0.52 16.31 1.29
CA LYS A 239 0.17 17.46 1.92
C LYS A 239 0.95 17.07 3.18
N ASP A 240 0.42 16.15 3.98
CA ASP A 240 1.10 15.64 5.17
C ASP A 240 2.35 14.82 4.80
N PHE A 241 2.31 14.07 3.70
CA PHE A 241 3.49 13.38 3.19
C PHE A 241 4.58 14.38 2.74
N LEU A 242 4.21 15.41 1.97
CA LEU A 242 5.15 16.45 1.54
C LEU A 242 5.78 17.19 2.71
N ALA A 243 5.01 17.44 3.78
CA ALA A 243 5.52 18.05 5.01
C ALA A 243 6.56 17.20 5.76
N MET A 244 6.62 15.87 5.51
CA MET A 244 7.65 14.99 6.08
C MET A 244 8.99 15.09 5.35
N LEU A 245 9.02 15.66 4.14
CA LEU A 245 10.23 15.76 3.33
C LEU A 245 11.05 16.98 3.78
N SER A 246 12.23 16.73 4.34
CA SER A 246 13.12 17.77 4.88
C SER A 246 13.83 18.61 3.81
N SER A 247 13.94 18.09 2.58
CA SER A 247 14.64 18.73 1.47
C SER A 247 13.67 19.42 0.51
N LYS A 248 13.83 20.73 0.32
CA LYS A 248 13.05 21.51 -0.68
C LYS A 248 13.26 21.02 -2.11
N SER A 249 14.48 20.61 -2.45
CA SER A 249 14.78 20.06 -3.78
C SER A 249 14.03 18.75 -4.00
N LEU A 250 14.03 17.87 -3.00
CA LEU A 250 13.32 16.60 -3.07
C LEU A 250 11.80 16.79 -3.14
N SER A 251 11.23 17.71 -2.35
CA SER A 251 9.81 18.06 -2.42
C SER A 251 9.43 18.55 -3.82
N GLY A 252 10.27 19.39 -4.45
CA GLY A 252 10.08 19.87 -5.83
C GLY A 252 10.03 18.72 -6.83
N TYR A 253 10.96 17.76 -6.76
CA TYR A 253 10.93 16.58 -7.64
C TYR A 253 9.67 15.73 -7.42
N VAL A 254 9.22 15.56 -6.16
CA VAL A 254 8.01 14.80 -5.83
C VAL A 254 6.75 15.48 -6.36
N GLU A 255 6.69 16.81 -6.35
CA GLU A 255 5.52 17.59 -6.80
C GLU A 255 5.48 17.78 -8.32
N GLU A 256 6.62 18.01 -8.94
CA GLU A 256 6.71 18.44 -10.34
C GLU A 256 7.05 17.31 -11.32
N ASP A 257 7.71 16.27 -10.88
CA ASP A 257 8.12 15.16 -11.73
C ASP A 257 7.22 13.93 -11.53
N ARG A 258 7.28 12.98 -12.45
CA ARG A 258 6.53 11.71 -12.40
C ARG A 258 7.52 10.55 -12.44
N ASN A 259 7.02 9.37 -12.04
CA ASN A 259 7.82 8.13 -11.96
C ASN A 259 8.92 8.16 -10.90
N LEU A 260 8.79 9.01 -9.87
CA LEU A 260 9.70 8.98 -8.74
C LEU A 260 9.45 7.70 -7.94
N THR A 261 10.49 6.86 -7.79
CA THR A 261 10.38 5.58 -7.08
C THR A 261 10.70 5.74 -5.60
N VAL A 262 10.28 4.75 -4.79
CA VAL A 262 10.64 4.70 -3.36
C VAL A 262 12.16 4.60 -3.15
N ALA A 263 12.91 4.01 -4.10
CA ALA A 263 14.38 4.01 -4.07
C ALA A 263 14.97 5.41 -4.27
N MET A 264 14.40 6.21 -5.19
CA MET A 264 14.76 7.61 -5.39
C MET A 264 14.44 8.45 -4.15
N LEU A 265 13.29 8.20 -3.51
CA LEU A 265 12.91 8.85 -2.26
C LEU A 265 13.93 8.54 -1.14
N ALA A 266 14.27 7.27 -0.94
CA ALA A 266 15.25 6.86 0.07
C ALA A 266 16.64 7.47 -0.20
N ALA A 267 17.05 7.51 -1.47
CA ALA A 267 18.30 8.13 -1.90
C ALA A 267 18.32 9.64 -1.64
N GLY A 268 17.23 10.34 -1.97
CA GLY A 268 17.08 11.78 -1.77
C GLY A 268 16.94 12.21 -0.30
N LEU A 269 16.54 11.30 0.59
CA LEU A 269 16.50 11.50 2.04
C LEU A 269 17.78 11.03 2.74
N GLY A 270 18.73 10.42 2.02
CA GLY A 270 19.96 9.87 2.60
C GLY A 270 19.72 8.68 3.53
N GLN A 271 18.65 7.94 3.30
CA GLN A 271 18.29 6.80 4.14
C GLN A 271 18.94 5.52 3.60
N ASP A 272 20.22 5.37 3.90
CA ASP A 272 21.12 4.35 3.35
C ASP A 272 20.61 2.91 3.57
N ASP A 273 20.08 2.61 4.76
CA ASP A 273 19.62 1.26 5.11
C ASP A 273 18.38 0.86 4.31
N TYR A 274 17.42 1.79 4.15
CA TYR A 274 16.24 1.54 3.31
C TYR A 274 16.63 1.41 1.84
N LEU A 275 17.55 2.24 1.35
CA LEU A 275 18.05 2.15 -0.01
C LEU A 275 18.71 0.77 -0.28
N ARG A 276 19.59 0.31 0.62
CA ARG A 276 20.20 -1.02 0.54
C ARG A 276 19.15 -2.13 0.52
N ALA A 277 18.19 -2.07 1.43
CA ALA A 277 17.11 -3.06 1.50
C ALA A 277 16.27 -3.10 0.23
N LEU A 278 15.92 -1.94 -0.34
CA LEU A 278 15.19 -1.84 -1.60
C LEU A 278 15.99 -2.42 -2.77
N LEU A 279 17.28 -2.10 -2.88
CA LEU A 279 18.16 -2.64 -3.93
C LEU A 279 18.32 -4.15 -3.80
N ASN A 280 18.47 -4.68 -2.60
CA ASN A 280 18.54 -6.12 -2.32
C ASN A 280 17.23 -6.84 -2.67
N ALA A 281 16.09 -6.15 -2.53
CA ALA A 281 14.78 -6.65 -2.94
C ALA A 281 14.50 -6.51 -4.44
N GLY A 282 15.44 -5.98 -5.23
CA GLY A 282 15.32 -5.87 -6.68
C GLY A 282 14.83 -4.50 -7.19
N ALA A 283 14.98 -3.42 -6.40
CA ALA A 283 14.71 -2.09 -6.89
C ALA A 283 15.60 -1.73 -8.09
N ASN A 284 14.99 -1.20 -9.15
CA ASN A 284 15.71 -0.76 -10.34
C ASN A 284 16.41 0.59 -10.12
N ARG A 285 17.74 0.53 -9.90
CA ARG A 285 18.57 1.73 -9.68
C ARG A 285 18.67 2.67 -10.88
N ASN A 286 18.39 2.17 -12.09
CA ASN A 286 18.55 2.91 -13.35
C ASN A 286 17.24 3.51 -13.86
N ARG A 287 16.14 3.39 -13.11
CA ARG A 287 14.87 4.02 -13.49
C ARG A 287 15.02 5.52 -13.49
N LEU A 288 14.39 6.19 -14.46
CA LEU A 288 14.44 7.64 -14.61
C LEU A 288 13.07 8.26 -14.31
N THR A 289 13.08 9.44 -13.72
CA THR A 289 11.90 10.30 -13.64
C THR A 289 11.43 10.72 -15.04
N SER A 290 10.21 11.20 -15.16
CA SER A 290 9.61 11.46 -16.48
C SER A 290 10.07 12.77 -17.10
N ARG A 291 10.15 13.84 -16.31
CA ARG A 291 10.46 15.21 -16.78
C ARG A 291 11.97 15.43 -16.85
N ASP A 292 12.63 15.34 -15.72
CA ASP A 292 14.02 15.76 -15.61
C ASP A 292 15.02 14.62 -15.88
N LYS A 293 14.49 13.39 -16.16
CA LYS A 293 15.29 12.19 -16.46
C LYS A 293 16.32 11.87 -15.37
N MET A 294 15.97 12.15 -14.11
CA MET A 294 16.81 11.91 -12.95
C MET A 294 16.75 10.43 -12.52
N SER A 295 17.91 9.84 -12.29
CA SER A 295 18.03 8.55 -11.62
C SER A 295 18.09 8.70 -10.09
N ALA A 296 18.04 7.59 -9.35
CA ALA A 296 18.28 7.62 -7.91
C ALA A 296 19.66 8.18 -7.55
N LEU A 297 20.68 7.93 -8.41
CA LEU A 297 22.02 8.47 -8.24
C LEU A 297 22.06 9.98 -8.40
N ASP A 298 21.36 10.51 -9.41
CA ASP A 298 21.29 11.95 -9.66
C ASP A 298 20.62 12.67 -8.50
N ILE A 299 19.50 12.12 -7.99
CA ILE A 299 18.78 12.66 -6.83
C ILE A 299 19.66 12.63 -5.57
N ALA A 300 20.35 11.52 -5.29
CA ALA A 300 21.29 11.45 -4.17
C ALA A 300 22.42 12.48 -4.28
N ALA A 301 22.99 12.65 -5.46
CA ALA A 301 24.05 13.60 -5.71
C ALA A 301 23.55 15.06 -5.59
N GLU A 302 22.36 15.38 -6.09
CA GLU A 302 21.78 16.73 -6.03
C GLU A 302 21.37 17.12 -4.61
N THR A 303 20.88 16.14 -3.81
CA THR A 303 20.51 16.36 -2.41
C THR A 303 21.69 16.27 -1.44
N GLY A 304 22.91 15.97 -1.92
CA GLY A 304 24.13 15.93 -1.13
C GLY A 304 24.35 14.63 -0.31
N HIS A 305 23.59 13.58 -0.61
CA HIS A 305 23.68 12.30 0.12
C HIS A 305 24.71 11.36 -0.52
N TRP A 306 26.00 11.67 -0.31
CA TRP A 306 27.11 10.96 -0.92
C TRP A 306 27.16 9.46 -0.60
N ARG A 307 26.73 9.03 0.60
CA ARG A 307 26.67 7.60 0.95
C ARG A 307 25.63 6.85 0.12
N ALA A 308 24.45 7.44 -0.05
CA ALA A 308 23.43 6.88 -0.94
C ALA A 308 23.94 6.79 -2.39
N ALA A 309 24.67 7.81 -2.87
CA ALA A 309 25.30 7.78 -4.18
C ALA A 309 26.36 6.66 -4.29
N GLN A 310 27.20 6.45 -3.26
CA GLN A 310 28.14 5.30 -3.24
C GLN A 310 27.40 3.95 -3.31
N ILE A 311 26.32 3.79 -2.56
CA ILE A 311 25.50 2.55 -2.60
C ILE A 311 24.99 2.30 -4.01
N LEU A 312 24.49 3.32 -4.69
CA LEU A 312 23.95 3.23 -6.06
C LEU A 312 25.03 2.94 -7.09
N LEU A 313 26.24 3.41 -6.88
CA LEU A 313 27.42 3.11 -7.72
C LEU A 313 27.98 1.69 -7.49
N GLY A 314 27.45 0.95 -6.52
CA GLY A 314 27.97 -0.37 -6.16
C GLY A 314 29.12 -0.33 -5.17
N GLY A 315 29.40 0.82 -4.58
CA GLY A 315 30.41 1.06 -3.57
C GLY A 315 31.37 2.19 -3.92
N GLY A 316 32.30 2.42 -3.04
CA GLY A 316 33.36 3.42 -3.17
C GLY A 316 34.36 3.25 -2.02
N PRO A 317 35.54 3.88 -2.09
CA PRO A 317 36.49 3.82 -1.00
C PRO A 317 35.93 4.50 0.26
N SER A 318 36.27 3.96 1.43
CA SER A 318 36.00 4.67 2.69
C SER A 318 36.65 6.06 2.66
N PRO A 319 35.98 7.11 3.14
CA PRO A 319 36.56 8.46 3.21
C PRO A 319 37.87 8.54 3.99
N ASP A 320 38.04 7.70 5.01
CA ASP A 320 39.29 7.63 5.78
C ASP A 320 40.43 7.05 4.95
N ARG A 321 40.11 6.14 4.01
CA ARG A 321 41.11 5.51 3.14
C ARG A 321 41.47 6.38 1.94
N LEU A 322 40.48 7.04 1.32
CA LEU A 322 40.69 7.85 0.12
C LEU A 322 39.58 8.92 -0.03
N ARG A 323 40.00 10.18 -0.12
CA ARG A 323 39.12 11.31 -0.43
C ARG A 323 39.87 12.44 -1.11
N LEU A 324 39.12 13.34 -1.74
CA LEU A 324 39.60 14.65 -2.20
C LEU A 324 39.07 15.75 -1.31
N GLU A 325 39.93 16.68 -0.97
CA GLU A 325 39.59 17.91 -0.24
C GLU A 325 39.87 19.12 -1.13
N ILE A 326 38.87 19.97 -1.34
CA ILE A 326 38.95 21.19 -2.14
C ILE A 326 38.76 22.39 -1.22
N SER A 327 39.78 23.20 -1.11
CA SER A 327 39.70 24.49 -0.44
C SER A 327 39.36 25.58 -1.47
N LEU A 328 38.09 26.05 -1.44
CA LEU A 328 37.59 27.08 -2.34
C LEU A 328 38.25 28.43 -2.10
N GLY A 329 38.57 28.73 -0.84
CA GLY A 329 39.25 29.97 -0.47
C GLY A 329 40.72 30.00 -0.86
N LEU A 330 41.41 28.87 -0.78
CA LEU A 330 42.84 28.76 -1.11
C LEU A 330 43.09 28.33 -2.57
N GLN A 331 42.05 28.03 -3.32
CA GLN A 331 42.13 27.52 -4.69
C GLN A 331 43.06 26.31 -4.80
N ARG A 332 42.90 25.32 -3.89
CA ARG A 332 43.76 24.12 -3.82
C ARG A 332 42.92 22.84 -3.66
N VAL A 333 43.46 21.78 -4.22
CA VAL A 333 42.95 20.41 -4.06
C VAL A 333 44.01 19.55 -3.40
N ALA A 334 43.62 18.77 -2.41
CA ALA A 334 44.44 17.75 -1.78
C ALA A 334 43.87 16.36 -2.01
N LEU A 335 44.70 15.39 -2.39
CA LEU A 335 44.41 13.97 -2.36
C LEU A 335 44.83 13.46 -0.98
N VAL A 336 43.89 12.93 -0.23
CA VAL A 336 44.10 12.38 1.11
C VAL A 336 44.01 10.85 1.04
N LYS A 337 45.04 10.16 1.50
CA LYS A 337 45.08 8.70 1.63
C LYS A 337 45.39 8.33 3.07
N ASN A 338 44.58 7.47 3.68
CA ASN A 338 44.71 7.03 5.09
C ASN A 338 44.82 8.20 6.09
N GLY A 339 44.01 9.23 5.86
CA GLY A 339 44.01 10.43 6.71
C GLY A 339 45.06 11.49 6.37
N GLU A 340 46.08 11.16 5.58
CA GLU A 340 47.19 12.05 5.26
C GLU A 340 47.12 12.63 3.84
N PRO A 341 47.40 13.91 3.65
CA PRO A 341 47.46 14.53 2.33
C PRO A 341 48.72 14.12 1.57
N VAL A 342 48.58 13.22 0.59
CA VAL A 342 49.69 12.67 -0.20
C VAL A 342 50.01 13.45 -1.47
N TYR A 343 49.09 14.29 -1.93
CA TYR A 343 49.33 15.15 -3.11
C TYR A 343 48.49 16.42 -2.99
N ARG A 344 49.07 17.57 -3.34
CA ARG A 344 48.39 18.87 -3.35
C ARG A 344 48.66 19.56 -4.68
N THR A 345 47.66 20.26 -5.21
CA THR A 345 47.76 21.03 -6.44
C THR A 345 46.92 22.32 -6.36
N GLN A 346 47.23 23.28 -7.18
CA GLN A 346 46.34 24.41 -7.40
C GLN A 346 45.12 24.01 -8.20
N CYS A 347 44.03 24.77 -8.07
CA CYS A 347 42.84 24.65 -8.88
C CYS A 347 42.27 26.04 -9.14
N SER A 348 41.34 26.15 -10.08
CA SER A 348 40.53 27.35 -10.25
C SER A 348 39.06 26.95 -10.21
N THR A 349 38.33 27.53 -9.27
CA THR A 349 36.92 27.23 -9.02
C THR A 349 36.01 28.28 -9.68
N GLY A 350 34.70 28.22 -9.41
CA GLY A 350 33.71 29.12 -9.98
C GLY A 350 33.93 30.61 -9.59
N ARG A 351 33.91 31.49 -10.57
CA ARG A 351 33.97 32.95 -10.39
C ARG A 351 32.72 33.50 -9.70
N PRO A 352 32.72 34.74 -9.19
CA PRO A 352 31.52 35.39 -8.66
C PRO A 352 30.34 35.31 -9.65
N GLY A 353 29.16 34.93 -9.14
CA GLY A 353 27.96 34.63 -9.93
C GLY A 353 27.86 33.19 -10.48
N TYR A 354 28.96 32.42 -10.45
CA TYR A 354 29.06 31.02 -10.87
C TYR A 354 29.84 30.21 -9.86
N SER A 355 29.62 30.46 -8.57
CA SER A 355 30.38 29.85 -7.50
C SER A 355 30.29 28.31 -7.52
N THR A 356 31.43 27.65 -7.32
CA THR A 356 31.48 26.22 -7.10
C THR A 356 30.64 25.87 -5.88
N LYS A 357 29.77 24.87 -5.99
CA LYS A 357 28.93 24.37 -4.88
C LYS A 357 29.81 23.87 -3.72
N ARG A 358 29.48 24.29 -2.50
CA ARG A 358 30.06 23.75 -1.27
C ARG A 358 29.34 22.48 -0.89
N GLY A 359 30.03 21.55 -0.23
CA GLY A 359 29.43 20.35 0.27
C GLY A 359 30.26 19.09 0.05
N GLU A 360 29.61 17.96 0.24
CA GLU A 360 30.16 16.63 0.03
C GLU A 360 29.57 16.00 -1.22
N PHE A 361 30.42 15.55 -2.10
CA PHE A 361 30.08 14.95 -3.38
C PHE A 361 30.79 13.60 -3.54
N VAL A 362 30.37 12.79 -4.51
CA VAL A 362 31.16 11.64 -4.97
C VAL A 362 31.44 11.78 -6.46
N ILE A 363 32.56 11.18 -6.90
CA ILE A 363 32.81 11.03 -8.33
C ILE A 363 31.81 10.02 -8.88
N THR A 364 30.83 10.49 -9.67
CA THR A 364 29.75 9.66 -10.20
C THR A 364 30.09 9.03 -11.53
N ASN A 365 30.94 9.68 -12.33
CA ASN A 365 31.39 9.21 -13.65
C ASN A 365 32.73 9.82 -14.01
N LYS A 366 33.46 9.20 -14.97
CA LYS A 366 34.74 9.68 -15.48
C LYS A 366 34.77 9.57 -17.01
N GLU A 367 35.07 10.67 -17.66
CA GLU A 367 35.14 10.76 -19.12
C GLU A 367 36.49 11.37 -19.54
N ARG A 368 37.27 10.61 -20.30
CA ARG A 368 38.60 11.09 -20.75
C ARG A 368 38.51 12.32 -21.66
N TYR A 369 37.49 12.34 -22.49
CA TYR A 369 37.15 13.44 -23.40
C TYR A 369 35.67 13.80 -23.17
N HIS A 370 35.44 14.88 -22.48
CA HIS A 370 34.10 15.44 -22.26
C HIS A 370 34.00 16.80 -22.90
N ARG A 371 32.83 17.09 -23.49
CA ARG A 371 32.51 18.42 -24.00
C ARG A 371 31.27 18.93 -23.27
N SER A 372 31.41 20.13 -22.66
CA SER A 372 30.31 20.74 -21.95
C SER A 372 29.09 20.91 -22.86
N THR A 373 27.94 20.45 -22.39
CA THR A 373 26.65 20.62 -23.07
C THR A 373 26.15 22.06 -23.00
N ILE A 374 26.63 22.84 -22.01
CA ILE A 374 26.21 24.22 -21.74
C ILE A 374 27.11 25.23 -22.46
N TYR A 375 28.44 25.06 -22.38
CA TYR A 375 29.42 26.03 -22.83
C TYR A 375 30.16 25.60 -24.09
N HIS A 376 29.94 24.39 -24.57
CA HIS A 376 30.55 23.80 -25.78
C HIS A 376 32.09 23.82 -25.78
N VAL A 377 32.72 23.78 -24.58
CA VAL A 377 34.16 23.72 -24.39
C VAL A 377 34.61 22.33 -24.02
N ASP A 378 35.82 21.97 -24.40
CA ASP A 378 36.41 20.66 -24.07
C ASP A 378 36.89 20.65 -22.62
N MET A 379 36.56 19.58 -21.91
CA MET A 379 36.92 19.34 -20.52
C MET A 379 37.63 17.98 -20.40
N PRO A 380 38.94 17.89 -20.73
CA PRO A 380 39.70 16.64 -20.66
C PRO A 380 39.77 16.11 -19.23
N TYR A 381 39.80 14.78 -19.10
CA TYR A 381 39.86 14.06 -17.81
C TYR A 381 38.74 14.49 -16.85
N PHE A 382 37.53 14.61 -17.37
CA PHE A 382 36.36 15.01 -16.61
C PHE A 382 35.97 13.97 -15.58
N MET A 383 35.82 14.39 -14.33
CA MET A 383 35.35 13.61 -13.20
C MET A 383 34.09 14.29 -12.67
N ARG A 384 32.92 13.71 -12.94
CA ARG A 384 31.60 14.27 -12.62
C ARG A 384 31.33 14.17 -11.13
N LEU A 385 30.80 15.22 -10.51
CA LEU A 385 30.47 15.29 -9.08
C LEU A 385 28.96 15.40 -8.82
N SER A 386 28.14 15.58 -9.86
CA SER A 386 26.67 15.66 -9.76
C SER A 386 26.01 15.14 -11.03
N CYS A 387 24.71 15.27 -11.13
CA CYS A 387 23.92 14.87 -12.30
C CYS A 387 24.13 15.75 -13.55
N LEU A 388 24.62 16.97 -13.37
CA LEU A 388 24.89 17.91 -14.47
C LEU A 388 26.39 17.95 -14.80
N ASP A 389 26.78 18.88 -15.70
CA ASP A 389 28.20 19.11 -16.06
C ASP A 389 29.01 19.77 -14.94
N PHE A 390 28.71 19.42 -13.67
CA PHE A 390 29.50 19.86 -12.53
C PHE A 390 30.55 18.81 -12.18
N GLY A 391 31.81 19.20 -12.18
CA GLY A 391 32.89 18.24 -11.91
C GLY A 391 34.27 18.91 -11.93
N MET A 392 35.29 18.06 -11.92
CA MET A 392 36.69 18.43 -12.03
C MET A 392 37.22 18.03 -13.41
N HIS A 393 38.07 18.84 -14.02
CA HIS A 393 38.68 18.56 -15.32
C HIS A 393 39.99 19.33 -15.53
N ALA A 394 40.77 18.92 -16.52
CA ALA A 394 41.93 19.72 -16.95
C ALA A 394 41.50 21.04 -17.59
N GLY A 395 42.23 22.10 -17.27
CA GLY A 395 41.97 23.41 -17.84
C GLY A 395 42.96 24.47 -17.37
N TYR A 396 42.84 25.67 -17.90
CA TYR A 396 43.65 26.80 -17.47
C TYR A 396 43.33 27.17 -16.01
N VAL A 397 44.35 27.20 -15.15
CA VAL A 397 44.27 27.45 -13.71
C VAL A 397 44.98 28.77 -13.37
N PRO A 398 44.27 29.90 -13.37
CA PRO A 398 44.79 31.16 -12.83
C PRO A 398 44.81 31.06 -11.28
N ASP A 399 45.44 32.08 -10.63
CA ASP A 399 45.53 32.21 -9.18
C ASP A 399 44.23 32.63 -8.48
N HIS A 400 43.12 32.72 -9.23
CA HIS A 400 41.80 33.19 -8.79
C HIS A 400 40.68 32.33 -9.35
N PRO A 401 39.45 32.36 -8.76
CA PRO A 401 38.28 31.72 -9.32
C PRO A 401 37.91 32.25 -10.70
N ALA A 402 37.87 31.38 -11.74
CA ALA A 402 37.64 31.80 -13.12
C ALA A 402 36.72 30.89 -13.93
N SER A 403 36.22 29.78 -13.33
CA SER A 403 35.33 28.84 -14.02
C SER A 403 33.85 29.28 -13.94
N HIS A 404 32.95 28.50 -14.56
CA HIS A 404 31.51 28.62 -14.45
C HIS A 404 30.90 27.56 -13.48
N GLY A 405 31.67 27.23 -12.42
CA GLY A 405 31.24 26.30 -11.38
C GLY A 405 32.10 25.04 -11.26
N CYS A 406 32.65 24.53 -12.36
CA CYS A 406 33.57 23.39 -12.34
C CYS A 406 34.89 23.70 -11.64
N ILE A 407 35.62 22.66 -11.24
CA ILE A 407 36.96 22.77 -10.65
C ILE A 407 37.99 22.46 -11.73
N ARG A 408 38.68 23.48 -12.19
CA ARG A 408 39.78 23.32 -13.17
C ARG A 408 41.06 22.91 -12.46
N LEU A 409 41.77 21.96 -13.05
CA LEU A 409 43.03 21.40 -12.54
C LEU A 409 44.12 21.58 -13.60
N PRO A 410 45.40 21.72 -13.20
CA PRO A 410 46.51 21.51 -14.12
C PRO A 410 46.40 20.13 -14.80
N GLU A 411 46.79 20.04 -16.06
CA GLU A 411 46.59 18.82 -16.86
C GLU A 411 47.21 17.58 -16.20
N GLU A 412 48.42 17.72 -15.65
CA GLU A 412 49.12 16.65 -14.96
C GLU A 412 48.31 16.15 -13.75
N ALA A 413 47.79 17.06 -12.91
CA ALA A 413 46.98 16.73 -11.76
C ALA A 413 45.65 16.07 -12.15
N ALA A 414 44.97 16.61 -13.18
CA ALA A 414 43.73 16.04 -13.69
C ALA A 414 43.93 14.60 -14.20
N ARG A 415 45.00 14.37 -14.99
CA ARG A 415 45.37 13.06 -15.50
C ARG A 415 45.70 12.08 -14.36
N LYS A 416 46.45 12.52 -13.33
CA LYS A 416 46.76 11.73 -12.14
C LYS A 416 45.51 11.36 -11.39
N PHE A 417 44.63 12.28 -11.04
CA PHE A 417 43.38 12.03 -10.35
C PHE A 417 42.47 11.12 -11.17
N PHE A 418 42.36 11.37 -12.46
CA PHE A 418 41.59 10.53 -13.37
C PHE A 418 42.07 9.08 -13.39
N SER A 419 43.39 8.81 -13.33
CA SER A 419 43.92 7.46 -13.34
C SER A 419 43.83 6.74 -11.99
N GLU A 420 44.12 7.46 -10.88
CA GLU A 420 44.27 6.86 -9.55
C GLU A 420 43.01 6.80 -8.71
N ILE A 421 42.04 7.73 -8.94
CA ILE A 421 40.89 7.88 -8.08
C ILE A 421 39.68 7.17 -8.68
N PRO A 422 39.10 6.16 -8.01
CA PRO A 422 37.93 5.44 -8.53
C PRO A 422 36.65 6.26 -8.43
N VAL A 423 35.64 5.88 -9.23
CA VAL A 423 34.26 6.29 -9.06
C VAL A 423 33.77 5.92 -7.65
N GLY A 424 32.92 6.73 -7.04
CA GLY A 424 32.48 6.58 -5.66
C GLY A 424 33.41 7.25 -4.63
N THR A 425 34.53 7.85 -5.04
CA THR A 425 35.40 8.57 -4.09
C THR A 425 34.74 9.87 -3.60
N LEU A 426 34.78 10.10 -2.28
CA LEU A 426 34.30 11.32 -1.66
C LEU A 426 35.14 12.53 -2.05
N VAL A 427 34.47 13.62 -2.37
CA VAL A 427 35.05 14.94 -2.66
C VAL A 427 34.38 15.97 -1.77
N THR A 428 35.13 16.59 -0.87
CA THR A 428 34.65 17.66 0.02
C THR A 428 35.11 19.02 -0.51
N ALA A 429 34.18 19.92 -0.77
CA ALA A 429 34.45 21.31 -1.19
C ALA A 429 34.04 22.29 -0.10
N GLN A 430 35.03 23.03 0.46
CA GLN A 430 34.87 23.93 1.62
C GLN A 430 35.36 25.36 1.34
#